data_c1dd1946808137554c7ff7eef8e8791e
#
_entry.id   c1dd1946808137554c7ff7eef8e8791e
#
_cell.length_a   1.000
_cell.length_b   1.000
_cell.length_c   1.000
_cell.angle_alpha   90.00
_cell.angle_beta   90.00
_cell.angle_gamma   90.00
#
_symmetry.space_group_name_H-M   'P 1'
#
loop_
_entity.id
_entity.type
_entity.pdbx_description
1 polymer ?
#
loop_
_entity_poly.entity_id
_entity_poly.type
_entity_poly.pdbx_seq_one_letter_code
_entity_poly.pdbx_strand_id
1 'polypeptide(L)'
;MATDNWSEIRTAYFVARLGTVSAAAEALGVHHATVIRHIEALEKRLGTRLFHRHARGYTPTEAGEDLLQVGQATDEQLNHLLNRIRGRGEEVSGDLLISSVPGLADLVVPAIGRFQALHPAIRVHYASELRKVRLEYGEAHVALRAGSPPEEPDNVVSPLMDYRFALYATREFIDMNGCPETPEDLASFRIVGASGEALRAPYNRWLADYVPEDKFCFVS
;
A
#
# COMPACT_ATOMS: atom_id res chain seq x y z
N MET A 1 -5.05 -16.44 24.93
CA MET A 1 -4.12 -15.44 25.49
C MET A 1 -4.86 -14.14 25.54
N ALA A 2 -5.03 -13.61 26.72
CA ALA A 2 -6.07 -12.63 27.01
C ALA A 2 -5.78 -11.25 26.44
N THR A 3 -6.79 -10.69 25.87
CA THR A 3 -7.00 -9.34 25.39
C THR A 3 -6.98 -8.27 26.51
N ASP A 4 -6.39 -8.58 27.70
CA ASP A 4 -6.36 -7.67 28.86
C ASP A 4 -5.50 -6.40 28.64
N ASN A 5 -4.93 -6.26 27.43
CA ASN A 5 -3.95 -5.23 27.11
C ASN A 5 -4.39 -4.23 26.04
N TRP A 6 -5.66 -4.26 25.67
CA TRP A 6 -6.15 -3.38 24.60
C TRP A 6 -5.86 -1.90 24.86
N SER A 7 -6.02 -1.45 26.11
CA SER A 7 -5.75 -0.06 26.50
C SER A 7 -4.27 0.32 26.31
N GLU A 8 -3.34 -0.60 26.57
CA GLU A 8 -1.91 -0.36 26.40
C GLU A 8 -1.51 -0.33 24.92
N ILE A 9 -2.04 -1.28 24.13
CA ILE A 9 -1.86 -1.34 22.68
C ILE A 9 -2.42 -0.07 22.03
N ARG A 10 -3.64 0.33 22.38
CA ARG A 10 -4.27 1.56 21.92
C ARG A 10 -3.44 2.80 22.29
N THR A 11 -2.92 2.85 23.51
CA THR A 11 -2.06 3.95 23.95
C THR A 11 -0.78 4.03 23.13
N ALA A 12 -0.11 2.91 22.90
CA ALA A 12 1.10 2.85 22.09
C ALA A 12 0.81 3.27 20.63
N TYR A 13 -0.30 2.81 20.03
CA TYR A 13 -0.74 3.27 18.71
C TYR A 13 -0.89 4.79 18.64
N PHE A 14 -1.55 5.42 19.61
CA PHE A 14 -1.70 6.88 19.62
C PHE A 14 -0.35 7.60 19.77
N VAL A 15 0.58 7.06 20.55
CA VAL A 15 1.94 7.64 20.65
C VAL A 15 2.71 7.48 19.35
N ALA A 16 2.62 6.34 18.69
CA ALA A 16 3.25 6.11 17.39
C ALA A 16 2.71 7.07 16.33
N ARG A 17 1.38 7.28 16.30
CA ARG A 17 0.71 8.16 15.34
C ARG A 17 0.98 9.64 15.56
N LEU A 18 1.01 10.09 16.83
CA LEU A 18 1.11 11.51 17.19
C LEU A 18 2.53 11.98 17.55
N GLY A 19 3.47 11.04 17.67
CA GLY A 19 4.89 11.31 17.92
C GLY A 19 5.24 11.76 19.32
N THR A 20 4.25 12.09 20.17
CA THR A 20 4.49 12.58 21.54
C THR A 20 3.53 11.99 22.55
N VAL A 21 4.02 11.79 23.78
CA VAL A 21 3.20 11.34 24.91
C VAL A 21 2.12 12.37 25.27
N SER A 22 2.43 13.66 25.16
CA SER A 22 1.48 14.73 25.49
C SER A 22 0.29 14.74 24.54
N ALA A 23 0.55 14.66 23.21
CA ALA A 23 -0.52 14.62 22.22
C ALA A 23 -1.37 13.33 22.35
N ALA A 24 -0.75 12.19 22.65
CA ALA A 24 -1.47 10.96 22.90
C ALA A 24 -2.32 11.02 24.18
N ALA A 25 -1.80 11.64 25.25
CA ALA A 25 -2.54 11.82 26.51
C ALA A 25 -3.79 12.68 26.30
N GLU A 26 -3.66 13.77 25.56
CA GLU A 26 -4.76 14.67 25.20
C GLU A 26 -5.82 13.94 24.35
N ALA A 27 -5.39 13.25 23.29
CA ALA A 27 -6.28 12.50 22.38
C ALA A 27 -7.04 11.36 23.09
N LEU A 28 -6.41 10.74 24.10
CA LEU A 28 -7.00 9.63 24.87
C LEU A 28 -7.78 10.10 26.11
N GLY A 29 -7.69 11.37 26.48
CA GLY A 29 -8.31 11.91 27.70
C GLY A 29 -7.71 11.32 28.98
N VAL A 30 -6.41 11.01 29.00
CA VAL A 30 -5.70 10.42 30.14
C VAL A 30 -4.52 11.26 30.59
N HIS A 31 -4.01 11.01 31.80
CA HIS A 31 -2.81 11.69 32.27
C HIS A 31 -1.55 11.19 31.54
N HIS A 32 -0.59 12.10 31.32
CA HIS A 32 0.72 11.83 30.72
C HIS A 32 1.45 10.63 31.38
N ALA A 33 1.42 10.54 32.72
CA ALA A 33 2.01 9.42 33.46
C ALA A 33 1.33 8.07 33.13
N THR A 34 0.05 8.07 32.80
CA THR A 34 -0.68 6.85 32.40
C THR A 34 -0.19 6.35 31.05
N VAL A 35 0.05 7.25 30.09
CA VAL A 35 0.58 6.91 28.77
C VAL A 35 1.96 6.25 28.92
N ILE A 36 2.86 6.86 29.69
CA ILE A 36 4.21 6.32 29.93
C ILE A 36 4.11 4.93 30.55
N ARG A 37 3.31 4.76 31.59
CA ARG A 37 3.14 3.47 32.27
C ARG A 37 2.60 2.38 31.32
N HIS A 38 1.63 2.73 30.45
CA HIS A 38 1.10 1.78 29.48
C HIS A 38 2.15 1.32 28.49
N ILE A 39 2.97 2.25 27.96
CA ILE A 39 4.05 1.91 27.03
C ILE A 39 5.08 1.00 27.74
N GLU A 40 5.50 1.36 28.95
CA GLU A 40 6.49 0.57 29.69
C GLU A 40 5.99 -0.82 30.04
N ALA A 41 4.72 -0.95 30.42
CA ALA A 41 4.09 -2.24 30.68
C ALA A 41 4.00 -3.09 29.41
N LEU A 42 3.64 -2.49 28.28
CA LEU A 42 3.56 -3.17 26.99
C LEU A 42 4.96 -3.63 26.52
N GLU A 43 5.95 -2.74 26.49
CA GLU A 43 7.33 -3.04 26.10
C GLU A 43 7.94 -4.16 26.98
N LYS A 44 7.72 -4.07 28.31
CA LYS A 44 8.19 -5.09 29.26
C LYS A 44 7.59 -6.47 28.96
N ARG A 45 6.32 -6.53 28.62
CA ARG A 45 5.60 -7.79 28.34
C ARG A 45 6.00 -8.38 26.98
N LEU A 46 6.20 -7.53 25.97
CA LEU A 46 6.62 -7.95 24.63
C LEU A 46 8.11 -8.31 24.60
N GLY A 47 8.89 -7.87 25.61
CA GLY A 47 10.35 -8.06 25.65
C GLY A 47 11.10 -7.24 24.61
N THR A 48 10.43 -6.29 23.97
CA THR A 48 11.00 -5.44 22.92
C THR A 48 10.58 -3.98 23.10
N ARG A 49 11.43 -3.07 22.61
CA ARG A 49 11.10 -1.65 22.60
C ARG A 49 10.27 -1.30 21.38
N LEU A 50 9.23 -0.52 21.59
CA LEU A 50 8.38 0.02 20.53
C LEU A 50 8.80 1.42 20.11
N PHE A 51 9.57 2.13 20.93
CA PHE A 51 9.94 3.52 20.67
C PHE A 51 11.40 3.82 21.00
N HIS A 52 12.01 4.66 20.17
CA HIS A 52 13.18 5.46 20.50
C HIS A 52 12.68 6.75 21.17
N ARG A 53 13.19 7.01 22.38
CA ARG A 53 12.81 8.19 23.19
C ARG A 53 13.83 9.30 22.97
N HIS A 54 13.37 10.47 22.57
CA HIS A 54 14.20 11.66 22.33
C HIS A 54 13.63 12.87 23.06
N ALA A 55 14.43 13.94 23.17
CA ALA A 55 13.97 15.19 23.76
C ALA A 55 12.77 15.84 23.04
N ARG A 56 12.56 15.49 21.76
CA ARG A 56 11.47 16.00 20.92
C ARG A 56 10.26 15.07 20.84
N GLY A 57 10.31 13.87 21.42
CA GLY A 57 9.21 12.91 21.36
C GLY A 57 9.62 11.46 21.25
N TYR A 58 8.75 10.66 20.70
CA TYR A 58 8.86 9.22 20.54
C TYR A 58 8.84 8.88 19.05
N THR A 59 9.88 8.21 18.57
CA THR A 59 9.94 7.67 17.18
C THR A 59 9.75 6.16 17.25
N PRO A 60 8.82 5.57 16.49
CA PRO A 60 8.65 4.12 16.46
C PRO A 60 9.94 3.39 16.07
N THR A 61 10.15 2.22 16.67
CA THR A 61 11.08 1.19 16.17
C THR A 61 10.37 0.39 15.06
N GLU A 62 11.04 -0.58 14.43
CA GLU A 62 10.40 -1.51 13.48
C GLU A 62 9.16 -2.17 14.09
N ALA A 63 9.22 -2.68 15.32
CA ALA A 63 8.08 -3.23 16.05
C ALA A 63 7.01 -2.15 16.37
N GLY A 64 7.43 -0.91 16.57
CA GLY A 64 6.54 0.23 16.76
C GLY A 64 5.82 0.64 15.46
N GLU A 65 6.47 0.49 14.30
CA GLU A 65 5.86 0.72 12.98
C GLU A 65 4.84 -0.36 12.65
N ASP A 66 5.13 -1.63 12.93
CA ASP A 66 4.17 -2.72 12.79
C ASP A 66 2.92 -2.47 13.66
N LEU A 67 3.12 -2.05 14.92
CA LEU A 67 2.03 -1.70 15.82
C LEU A 67 1.23 -0.50 15.29
N LEU A 68 1.87 0.50 14.70
CA LEU A 68 1.20 1.66 14.10
C LEU A 68 0.30 1.23 12.95
N GLN A 69 0.79 0.39 12.03
CA GLN A 69 0.02 -0.11 10.88
C GLN A 69 -1.20 -0.92 11.32
N VAL A 70 -1.00 -1.92 12.17
CA VAL A 70 -2.10 -2.76 12.68
C VAL A 70 -3.07 -1.94 13.52
N GLY A 71 -2.56 -1.02 14.36
CA GLY A 71 -3.37 -0.13 15.17
C GLY A 71 -4.27 0.78 14.36
N GLN A 72 -3.77 1.31 13.25
CA GLN A 72 -4.55 2.15 12.33
C GLN A 72 -5.69 1.35 11.69
N ALA A 73 -5.41 0.19 11.12
CA ALA A 73 -6.43 -0.67 10.53
C ALA A 73 -7.52 -1.06 11.54
N THR A 74 -7.12 -1.34 12.78
CA THR A 74 -8.05 -1.70 13.85
C THR A 74 -8.93 -0.51 14.26
N ASP A 75 -8.36 0.69 14.40
CA ASP A 75 -9.11 1.91 14.75
C ASP A 75 -10.15 2.24 13.67
N GLU A 76 -9.81 2.10 12.40
CA GLU A 76 -10.70 2.27 11.26
C GLU A 76 -11.85 1.25 11.29
N GLN A 77 -11.57 -0.04 11.49
CA GLN A 77 -12.58 -1.08 11.60
C GLN A 77 -13.55 -0.84 12.74
N LEU A 78 -13.05 -0.41 13.91
CA LEU A 78 -13.90 -0.06 15.05
C LEU A 78 -14.77 1.15 14.75
N ASN A 79 -14.24 2.18 14.09
CA ASN A 79 -15.01 3.34 13.69
C ASN A 79 -16.12 2.98 12.69
N HIS A 80 -15.84 2.13 11.71
CA HIS A 80 -16.85 1.58 10.80
C HIS A 80 -17.94 0.80 11.53
N LEU A 81 -17.59 -0.03 12.49
CA LEU A 81 -18.55 -0.76 13.31
C LEU A 81 -19.44 0.20 14.11
N LEU A 82 -18.85 1.18 14.80
CA LEU A 82 -19.58 2.17 15.59
C LEU A 82 -20.53 3.02 14.73
N ASN A 83 -20.12 3.40 13.53
CA ASN A 83 -20.97 4.13 12.59
C ASN A 83 -22.16 3.29 12.13
N ARG A 84 -21.97 2.00 11.83
CA ARG A 84 -23.07 1.08 11.52
C ARG A 84 -24.05 0.94 12.68
N ILE A 85 -23.54 0.78 13.90
CA ILE A 85 -24.38 0.63 15.11
C ILE A 85 -25.18 1.90 15.40
N ARG A 86 -24.59 3.09 15.14
CA ARG A 86 -25.27 4.38 15.37
C ARG A 86 -26.32 4.72 14.33
N GLY A 87 -26.56 3.84 13.34
CA GLY A 87 -27.57 4.07 12.30
C GLY A 87 -27.28 5.26 11.38
N ARG A 88 -26.05 5.78 11.37
CA ARG A 88 -25.60 6.83 10.43
C ARG A 88 -25.28 6.20 9.07
N GLY A 89 -26.29 5.53 8.50
CA GLY A 89 -26.15 4.69 7.31
C GLY A 89 -26.26 5.42 5.97
N GLU A 90 -26.38 6.75 5.91
CA GLU A 90 -26.64 7.43 4.63
C GLU A 90 -25.48 8.25 4.07
N GLU A 91 -24.50 8.64 4.85
CA GLU A 91 -23.30 9.29 4.32
C GLU A 91 -22.04 8.46 4.63
N VAL A 92 -21.59 7.77 3.61
CA VAL A 92 -20.29 7.09 3.66
C VAL A 92 -19.20 8.16 3.68
N SER A 93 -18.41 8.21 4.75
CA SER A 93 -17.35 9.21 4.95
C SER A 93 -16.10 8.57 5.53
N GLY A 94 -14.96 9.22 5.38
CA GLY A 94 -13.67 8.77 5.87
C GLY A 94 -12.61 8.69 4.77
N ASP A 95 -11.51 8.01 5.07
CA ASP A 95 -10.40 7.85 4.13
C ASP A 95 -10.54 6.52 3.34
N LEU A 96 -10.34 6.58 2.03
CA LEU A 96 -10.29 5.42 1.14
C LEU A 96 -8.90 5.34 0.52
N LEU A 97 -8.15 4.30 0.88
CA LEU A 97 -6.79 4.06 0.39
C LEU A 97 -6.85 3.11 -0.80
N ILE A 98 -6.41 3.58 -1.96
CA ILE A 98 -6.37 2.80 -3.21
C ILE A 98 -4.92 2.72 -3.68
N SER A 99 -4.45 1.51 -3.99
CA SER A 99 -3.14 1.29 -4.61
C SER A 99 -3.30 0.63 -5.96
N SER A 100 -2.56 1.09 -6.98
CA SER A 100 -2.50 0.42 -8.28
C SER A 100 -1.08 0.34 -8.82
N VAL A 101 -0.87 -0.54 -9.80
CA VAL A 101 0.35 -0.47 -10.62
C VAL A 101 0.32 0.77 -11.52
N PRO A 102 1.48 1.38 -11.84
CA PRO A 102 1.55 2.64 -12.60
C PRO A 102 0.79 2.61 -13.92
N GLY A 103 0.84 1.51 -14.67
CA GLY A 103 0.14 1.37 -15.96
C GLY A 103 -1.39 1.44 -15.89
N LEU A 104 -2.00 1.39 -14.70
CA LEU A 104 -3.45 1.51 -14.53
C LEU A 104 -3.90 2.92 -14.12
N ALA A 105 -2.98 3.86 -13.90
CA ALA A 105 -3.31 5.19 -13.39
C ALA A 105 -4.31 5.93 -14.29
N ASP A 106 -4.14 5.86 -15.60
CA ASP A 106 -5.02 6.53 -16.57
C ASP A 106 -6.48 6.01 -16.56
N LEU A 107 -6.68 4.79 -16.09
CA LEU A 107 -8.00 4.20 -15.90
C LEU A 107 -8.59 4.52 -14.51
N VAL A 108 -7.74 4.44 -13.50
CA VAL A 108 -8.15 4.54 -12.09
C VAL A 108 -8.45 5.98 -11.69
N VAL A 109 -7.61 6.95 -12.08
CA VAL A 109 -7.78 8.36 -11.68
C VAL A 109 -9.11 8.96 -12.15
N PRO A 110 -9.56 8.77 -13.41
CA PRO A 110 -10.88 9.23 -13.82
C PRO A 110 -12.04 8.54 -13.08
N ALA A 111 -11.88 7.27 -12.72
CA ALA A 111 -12.88 6.54 -11.94
C ALA A 111 -12.98 7.09 -10.51
N ILE A 112 -11.84 7.40 -9.87
CA ILE A 112 -11.79 8.07 -8.56
C ILE A 112 -12.51 9.42 -8.64
N GLY A 113 -12.27 10.22 -9.66
CA GLY A 113 -12.95 11.52 -9.81
C GLY A 113 -14.48 11.40 -9.89
N ARG A 114 -14.99 10.41 -10.64
CA ARG A 114 -16.44 10.11 -10.68
C ARG A 114 -16.95 9.62 -9.32
N PHE A 115 -16.21 8.77 -8.65
CA PHE A 115 -16.56 8.27 -7.33
C PHE A 115 -16.65 9.39 -6.30
N GLN A 116 -15.65 10.29 -6.23
CA GLN A 116 -15.64 11.42 -5.31
C GLN A 116 -16.79 12.41 -5.56
N ALA A 117 -17.21 12.58 -6.84
CA ALA A 117 -18.39 13.41 -7.14
C ALA A 117 -19.68 12.83 -6.54
N LEU A 118 -19.80 11.51 -6.42
CA LEU A 118 -20.93 10.83 -5.79
C LEU A 118 -20.80 10.72 -4.27
N HIS A 119 -19.58 10.73 -3.75
CA HIS A 119 -19.27 10.55 -2.34
C HIS A 119 -18.32 11.64 -1.82
N PRO A 120 -18.75 12.90 -1.74
CA PRO A 120 -17.88 14.04 -1.43
C PRO A 120 -17.29 14.00 -0.01
N ALA A 121 -17.91 13.23 0.89
CA ALA A 121 -17.43 13.06 2.27
C ALA A 121 -16.30 12.00 2.40
N ILE A 122 -15.96 11.31 1.29
CA ILE A 122 -14.82 10.36 1.26
C ILE A 122 -13.58 11.09 0.76
N ARG A 123 -12.49 11.00 1.53
CA ARG A 123 -11.17 11.42 1.09
C ARG A 123 -10.46 10.22 0.47
N VAL A 124 -10.09 10.31 -0.80
CA VAL A 124 -9.37 9.24 -1.49
C VAL A 124 -7.87 9.51 -1.43
N HIS A 125 -7.12 8.53 -0.95
CA HIS A 125 -5.66 8.46 -1.04
C HIS A 125 -5.30 7.46 -2.12
N TYR A 126 -4.62 7.91 -3.16
CA TYR A 126 -4.24 7.06 -4.28
C TYR A 126 -2.71 6.95 -4.38
N ALA A 127 -2.21 5.72 -4.31
CA ALA A 127 -0.81 5.39 -4.50
C ALA A 127 -0.64 4.59 -5.81
N SER A 128 0.32 5.02 -6.65
CA SER A 128 0.72 4.32 -7.86
C SER A 128 2.11 3.74 -7.66
N GLU A 129 2.18 2.43 -7.43
CA GLU A 129 3.41 1.75 -7.03
C GLU A 129 3.45 0.28 -7.49
N LEU A 130 4.67 -0.23 -7.73
CA LEU A 130 4.89 -1.63 -8.10
C LEU A 130 4.90 -2.56 -6.89
N ARG A 131 5.21 -2.01 -5.70
CA ARG A 131 5.27 -2.77 -4.46
C ARG A 131 3.92 -3.43 -4.17
N LYS A 132 3.93 -4.69 -3.77
CA LYS A 132 2.75 -5.34 -3.19
C LYS A 132 2.36 -4.64 -1.88
N VAL A 133 1.12 -4.21 -1.79
CA VAL A 133 0.54 -3.70 -0.53
C VAL A 133 -0.13 -4.84 0.20
N ARG A 134 -0.07 -4.80 1.51
CA ARG A 134 -0.66 -5.79 2.41
C ARG A 134 -2.01 -5.27 2.89
N LEU A 135 -3.08 -5.76 2.26
CA LEU A 135 -4.46 -5.34 2.59
C LEU A 135 -4.85 -5.74 4.01
N GLU A 136 -4.36 -6.90 4.46
CA GLU A 136 -4.57 -7.43 5.80
C GLU A 136 -4.03 -6.53 6.93
N TYR A 137 -3.06 -5.67 6.61
CA TYR A 137 -2.50 -4.69 7.54
C TYR A 137 -3.02 -3.26 7.30
N GLY A 138 -4.02 -3.08 6.42
CA GLY A 138 -4.60 -1.78 6.14
C GLY A 138 -3.70 -0.82 5.34
N GLU A 139 -2.65 -1.32 4.66
CA GLU A 139 -1.81 -0.49 3.79
C GLU A 139 -2.60 0.10 2.63
N ALA A 140 -3.65 -0.59 2.18
CA ALA A 140 -4.68 -0.09 1.29
C ALA A 140 -6.00 -0.81 1.54
N HIS A 141 -7.12 -0.17 1.18
CA HIS A 141 -8.44 -0.79 1.21
C HIS A 141 -8.76 -1.53 -0.10
N VAL A 142 -8.21 -1.03 -1.20
CA VAL A 142 -8.36 -1.60 -2.53
C VAL A 142 -7.01 -1.59 -3.23
N ALA A 143 -6.63 -2.74 -3.81
CA ALA A 143 -5.43 -2.86 -4.62
C ALA A 143 -5.79 -3.37 -6.02
N LEU A 144 -5.43 -2.58 -7.06
CA LEU A 144 -5.57 -2.99 -8.45
C LEU A 144 -4.21 -3.49 -8.94
N ARG A 145 -4.17 -4.73 -9.34
CA ARG A 145 -2.94 -5.41 -9.76
C ARG A 145 -3.17 -6.14 -11.08
N ALA A 146 -2.11 -6.22 -11.88
CA ALA A 146 -2.09 -7.04 -13.09
C ALA A 146 -1.32 -8.34 -12.81
N GLY A 147 -1.76 -9.43 -13.36
CA GLY A 147 -1.13 -10.75 -13.23
C GLY A 147 -2.04 -11.79 -12.58
N SER A 148 -1.45 -12.80 -11.97
CA SER A 148 -2.18 -13.88 -11.30
C SER A 148 -2.86 -13.38 -10.02
N PRO A 149 -3.99 -14.00 -9.63
CA PRO A 149 -4.61 -13.72 -8.34
C PRO A 149 -3.61 -13.92 -7.18
N PRO A 150 -3.75 -13.16 -6.09
CA PRO A 150 -2.95 -13.37 -4.90
C PRO A 150 -3.28 -14.72 -4.24
N GLU A 151 -2.29 -15.31 -3.57
CA GLU A 151 -2.43 -16.61 -2.89
C GLU A 151 -2.94 -16.44 -1.44
N GLU A 152 -2.95 -15.21 -0.93
CA GLU A 152 -3.38 -14.89 0.42
C GLU A 152 -4.90 -15.16 0.57
N PRO A 153 -5.32 -16.06 1.48
CA PRO A 153 -6.71 -16.52 1.55
C PRO A 153 -7.69 -15.46 2.08
N ASP A 154 -7.19 -14.44 2.77
CA ASP A 154 -8.00 -13.38 3.38
C ASP A 154 -8.36 -12.27 2.38
N ASN A 155 -7.78 -12.29 1.17
CA ASN A 155 -8.05 -11.30 0.16
C ASN A 155 -9.28 -11.67 -0.68
N VAL A 156 -10.24 -10.74 -0.78
CA VAL A 156 -11.35 -10.85 -1.72
C VAL A 156 -10.89 -10.38 -3.09
N VAL A 157 -10.82 -11.29 -4.04
CA VAL A 157 -10.35 -11.03 -5.40
C VAL A 157 -11.52 -10.97 -6.37
N SER A 158 -11.58 -9.90 -7.17
CA SER A 158 -12.56 -9.74 -8.24
C SER A 158 -11.84 -9.42 -9.55
N PRO A 159 -12.12 -10.14 -10.64
CA PRO A 159 -11.59 -9.80 -11.95
C PRO A 159 -12.17 -8.44 -12.39
N LEU A 160 -11.33 -7.54 -12.88
CA LEU A 160 -11.73 -6.21 -13.31
C LEU A 160 -11.79 -6.11 -14.83
N MET A 161 -10.71 -6.47 -15.51
CA MET A 161 -10.59 -6.39 -16.97
C MET A 161 -9.34 -7.14 -17.46
N ASP A 162 -9.33 -7.46 -18.73
CA ASP A 162 -8.13 -7.88 -19.44
C ASP A 162 -7.29 -6.67 -19.82
N TYR A 163 -5.99 -6.69 -19.47
CA TYR A 163 -5.05 -5.63 -19.80
C TYR A 163 -4.00 -6.17 -20.76
N ARG A 164 -3.94 -5.58 -21.97
CA ARG A 164 -3.03 -6.01 -23.02
C ARG A 164 -1.76 -5.16 -23.00
N PHE A 165 -0.63 -5.83 -23.12
CA PHE A 165 0.66 -5.20 -23.29
C PHE A 165 1.10 -5.31 -24.74
N ALA A 166 1.82 -4.30 -25.23
CA ALA A 166 2.40 -4.30 -26.56
C ALA A 166 3.79 -3.64 -26.51
N LEU A 167 4.65 -4.02 -27.44
CA LEU A 167 5.90 -3.32 -27.70
C LEU A 167 5.62 -2.13 -28.60
N TYR A 168 6.30 -1.02 -28.35
CA TYR A 168 6.20 0.20 -29.12
C TYR A 168 7.58 0.66 -29.56
N ALA A 169 7.64 1.24 -30.77
CA ALA A 169 8.82 1.89 -31.30
C ALA A 169 8.43 3.18 -32.00
N THR A 170 9.35 4.14 -32.07
CA THR A 170 9.16 5.33 -32.87
C THR A 170 9.21 4.99 -34.37
N ARG A 171 8.57 5.81 -35.19
CA ARG A 171 8.62 5.66 -36.66
C ARG A 171 10.06 5.67 -37.15
N GLU A 172 10.87 6.62 -36.66
CA GLU A 172 12.28 6.74 -37.00
C GLU A 172 13.07 5.47 -36.68
N PHE A 173 12.84 4.85 -35.52
CA PHE A 173 13.48 3.59 -35.15
C PHE A 173 13.10 2.47 -36.13
N ILE A 174 11.84 2.36 -36.50
CA ILE A 174 11.35 1.36 -37.46
C ILE A 174 11.96 1.60 -38.85
N ASP A 175 12.01 2.84 -39.30
CA ASP A 175 12.59 3.18 -40.60
C ASP A 175 14.07 2.84 -40.71
N MET A 176 14.83 2.94 -39.60
CA MET A 176 16.24 2.60 -39.56
C MET A 176 16.54 1.12 -39.31
N ASN A 177 15.73 0.43 -38.56
CA ASN A 177 16.04 -0.92 -38.07
C ASN A 177 15.08 -2.00 -38.56
N GLY A 178 13.98 -1.63 -39.21
CA GLY A 178 12.90 -2.53 -39.55
C GLY A 178 11.93 -2.78 -38.40
N CYS A 179 10.96 -3.64 -38.64
CA CYS A 179 9.96 -4.05 -37.65
C CYS A 179 10.07 -5.55 -37.42
N PRO A 180 10.12 -6.05 -36.17
CA PRO A 180 10.10 -7.47 -35.91
C PRO A 180 8.77 -8.08 -36.36
N GLU A 181 8.80 -9.21 -37.06
CA GLU A 181 7.61 -9.96 -37.49
C GLU A 181 7.27 -11.09 -36.53
N THR A 182 8.29 -11.62 -35.86
CA THR A 182 8.18 -12.70 -34.86
C THR A 182 8.82 -12.29 -33.55
N PRO A 183 8.47 -12.94 -32.43
CA PRO A 183 9.13 -12.70 -31.14
C PRO A 183 10.65 -12.98 -31.20
N GLU A 184 11.10 -13.95 -31.97
CA GLU A 184 12.49 -14.34 -32.12
C GLU A 184 13.32 -13.22 -32.78
N ASP A 185 12.72 -12.43 -33.66
CA ASP A 185 13.38 -11.29 -34.31
C ASP A 185 13.82 -10.24 -33.29
N LEU A 186 13.17 -10.17 -32.12
CA LEU A 186 13.51 -9.23 -31.06
C LEU A 186 14.96 -9.36 -30.59
N ALA A 187 15.58 -10.53 -30.73
CA ALA A 187 16.98 -10.77 -30.41
C ALA A 187 17.95 -9.89 -31.22
N SER A 188 17.51 -9.38 -32.39
CA SER A 188 18.34 -8.51 -33.25
C SER A 188 18.21 -7.02 -32.91
N PHE A 189 17.20 -6.62 -32.13
CA PHE A 189 16.89 -5.21 -31.82
C PHE A 189 17.48 -4.78 -30.49
N ARG A 190 17.70 -3.47 -30.35
CA ARG A 190 18.00 -2.82 -29.08
C ARG A 190 16.69 -2.51 -28.36
N ILE A 191 16.53 -3.02 -27.16
CA ILE A 191 15.28 -2.97 -26.41
C ILE A 191 15.47 -2.17 -25.13
N VAL A 192 14.47 -1.41 -24.74
CA VAL A 192 14.34 -0.84 -23.41
C VAL A 192 13.71 -1.91 -22.51
N GLY A 193 14.44 -2.30 -21.48
CA GLY A 193 14.02 -3.34 -20.54
C GLY A 193 13.54 -2.76 -19.22
N ALA A 194 13.25 -3.68 -18.29
CA ALA A 194 12.88 -3.36 -16.93
C ALA A 194 13.94 -3.82 -15.94
N SER A 195 13.97 -3.21 -14.75
CA SER A 195 14.85 -3.62 -13.64
C SER A 195 14.06 -3.86 -12.35
N GLY A 196 14.71 -4.45 -11.35
CA GLY A 196 14.15 -4.61 -10.02
C GLY A 196 12.83 -5.38 -9.99
N GLU A 197 11.84 -4.83 -9.31
CA GLU A 197 10.52 -5.49 -9.16
C GLU A 197 9.74 -5.57 -10.47
N ALA A 198 9.96 -4.66 -11.40
CA ALA A 198 9.31 -4.66 -12.70
C ALA A 198 9.62 -5.93 -13.53
N LEU A 199 10.80 -6.54 -13.33
CA LEU A 199 11.15 -7.82 -13.96
C LEU A 199 10.21 -8.97 -13.61
N ARG A 200 9.50 -8.88 -12.50
CA ARG A 200 8.55 -9.93 -12.07
C ARG A 200 7.26 -9.93 -12.89
N ALA A 201 6.99 -8.84 -13.62
CA ALA A 201 5.80 -8.76 -14.47
C ALA A 201 5.85 -9.80 -15.59
N PRO A 202 4.74 -10.50 -15.90
CA PRO A 202 4.72 -11.57 -16.90
C PRO A 202 5.22 -11.14 -18.28
N TYR A 203 4.89 -9.92 -18.71
CA TYR A 203 5.33 -9.38 -20.00
C TYR A 203 6.85 -9.10 -20.05
N ASN A 204 7.47 -8.73 -18.95
CA ASN A 204 8.92 -8.54 -18.88
C ASN A 204 9.66 -9.88 -18.85
N ARG A 205 9.10 -10.90 -18.21
CA ARG A 205 9.64 -12.26 -18.26
C ARG A 205 9.57 -12.81 -19.68
N TRP A 206 8.40 -12.66 -20.32
CA TRP A 206 8.24 -13.04 -21.73
C TRP A 206 9.26 -12.34 -22.62
N LEU A 207 9.50 -11.05 -22.42
CA LEU A 207 10.49 -10.32 -23.21
C LEU A 207 11.91 -10.86 -22.99
N ALA A 208 12.27 -11.23 -21.77
CA ALA A 208 13.57 -11.81 -21.44
C ALA A 208 13.78 -13.22 -22.03
N ASP A 209 12.72 -13.94 -22.37
CA ASP A 209 12.82 -15.23 -23.05
C ASP A 209 13.29 -15.09 -24.51
N TYR A 210 13.07 -13.93 -25.13
CA TYR A 210 13.39 -13.67 -26.54
C TYR A 210 14.55 -12.70 -26.75
N VAL A 211 14.85 -11.85 -25.77
CA VAL A 211 15.85 -10.78 -25.91
C VAL A 211 17.07 -11.10 -25.05
N PRO A 212 18.27 -11.29 -25.65
CA PRO A 212 19.50 -11.46 -24.91
C PRO A 212 19.83 -10.25 -24.03
N GLU A 213 20.48 -10.46 -22.89
CA GLU A 213 20.76 -9.44 -21.90
C GLU A 213 21.56 -8.24 -22.46
N ASP A 214 22.50 -8.52 -23.38
CA ASP A 214 23.32 -7.49 -24.04
C ASP A 214 22.54 -6.59 -25.02
N LYS A 215 21.31 -6.96 -25.36
CA LYS A 215 20.43 -6.17 -26.22
C LYS A 215 19.58 -5.16 -25.44
N PHE A 216 19.49 -5.28 -24.13
CA PHE A 216 18.86 -4.25 -23.32
C PHE A 216 19.78 -3.04 -23.22
N CYS A 217 19.46 -2.01 -23.98
CA CYS A 217 20.27 -0.78 -24.04
C CYS A 217 19.96 0.23 -22.94
N PHE A 218 18.80 0.06 -22.27
CA PHE A 218 18.36 0.87 -21.14
C PHE A 218 17.43 -0.01 -20.27
N VAL A 219 17.55 0.10 -18.96
CA VAL A 219 16.68 -0.56 -17.99
C VAL A 219 16.17 0.45 -16.97
N SER A 220 14.89 0.41 -16.67
CA SER A 220 14.19 1.36 -15.80
C SER A 220 13.48 0.65 -14.65
#